data_9d9215d2ba4f862659f685a502eaeeb1
#
_entry.id   9d9215d2ba4f862659f685a502eaeeb1
#
_cell.length_a   1.000
_cell.length_b   1.000
_cell.length_c   1.000
_cell.angle_alpha   90.00
_cell.angle_beta   90.00
_cell.angle_gamma   90.00
#
_symmetry.space_group_name_H-M   'P 1'
#
loop_
_entity.id
_entity.type
_entity.pdbx_description
1 polymer ?
#
loop_
_entity_poly.entity_id
_entity_poly.type
_entity_poly.pdbx_seq_one_letter_code
_entity_poly.pdbx_strand_id
1 'polypeptide(L)' 'MTQKRRERLFSEYPDVVNIRQMCTMLGGISPKTAYRLLEDGDIRHLKIGKSFKIPKVCIIEYLLGEY' A
#
# COMPACT_ATOMS: atom_id res chain seq x y z
N MET A 1 2.60 -8.51 -19.59
CA MET A 1 1.98 -9.20 -18.59
C MET A 1 2.18 -8.69 -17.20
N THR A 2 2.63 -7.47 -17.13
CA THR A 2 2.80 -6.77 -15.88
C THR A 2 1.50 -6.71 -15.10
N GLN A 3 0.40 -6.52 -15.82
CA GLN A 3 -0.91 -6.40 -15.21
C GLN A 3 -1.35 -7.67 -14.50
N LYS A 4 -1.13 -8.83 -15.11
CA LYS A 4 -1.48 -10.09 -14.49
C LYS A 4 -0.66 -10.34 -13.23
N ARG A 5 0.61 -9.95 -13.28
CA ARG A 5 1.48 -10.07 -12.12
C ARG A 5 0.98 -9.21 -10.97
N ARG A 6 0.53 -7.99 -11.27
CA ARG A 6 -0.03 -7.11 -10.25
C ARG A 6 -1.29 -7.68 -9.64
N GLU A 7 -2.13 -8.28 -10.47
CA GLU A 7 -3.38 -8.85 -10.00
C GLU A 7 -3.17 -10.02 -9.05
N ARG A 8 -2.06 -10.75 -9.21
CA ARG A 8 -1.76 -11.89 -8.36
C ARG A 8 -1.14 -11.48 -7.03
N LEU A 9 -0.45 -10.35 -7.02
CA LEU A 9 0.18 -9.88 -5.80
C LEU A 9 -0.88 -9.46 -4.80
N PHE A 10 -0.77 -10.00 -3.58
CA PHE A 10 -1.67 -9.65 -2.49
C PHE A 10 -3.14 -9.86 -2.84
N SER A 11 -3.42 -10.92 -3.59
CA SER A 11 -4.80 -11.21 -4.00
C SER A 11 -5.73 -11.43 -2.81
N GLU A 12 -5.17 -11.76 -1.65
CA GLU A 12 -5.95 -11.98 -0.43
C GLU A 12 -6.41 -10.68 0.21
N TYR A 13 -5.83 -9.55 -0.21
CA TYR A 13 -6.16 -8.26 0.36
C TYR A 13 -7.22 -7.54 -0.46
N PRO A 14 -8.06 -6.71 0.20
CA PRO A 14 -9.04 -5.93 -0.55
C PRO A 14 -8.34 -4.86 -1.39
N ASP A 15 -9.09 -4.25 -2.31
CA ASP A 15 -8.54 -3.23 -3.19
C ASP A 15 -8.02 -2.01 -2.43
N VAL A 16 -8.62 -1.71 -1.29
CA VAL A 16 -8.18 -0.63 -0.42
C VAL A 16 -7.85 -1.21 0.94
N VAL A 17 -6.66 -0.92 1.43
CA VAL A 17 -6.18 -1.48 2.70
C VAL A 17 -5.95 -0.38 3.73
N ASN A 18 -5.87 -0.80 4.98
CA ASN A 18 -5.58 0.11 6.09
C ASN A 18 -4.09 0.06 6.42
N ILE A 19 -3.69 0.85 7.43
CA ILE A 19 -2.28 0.92 7.84
C ILE A 19 -1.75 -0.44 8.29
N ARG A 20 -2.53 -1.19 9.04
CA ARG A 20 -2.10 -2.50 9.52
C ARG A 20 -1.80 -3.44 8.36
N GLN A 21 -2.71 -3.48 7.40
CA GLN A 21 -2.53 -4.32 6.23
C GLN A 21 -1.33 -3.86 5.39
N MET A 22 -1.16 -2.55 5.25
CA MET A 22 -0.02 -1.99 4.54
C MET A 22 1.29 -2.42 5.17
N CYS A 23 1.38 -2.38 6.50
CA CYS A 23 2.58 -2.80 7.20
C CYS A 23 2.93 -4.25 6.88
N THR A 24 1.95 -5.13 6.89
CA THR A 24 2.15 -6.53 6.58
C THR A 24 2.57 -6.71 5.13
N MET A 25 1.93 -6.00 4.22
CA MET A 25 2.25 -6.09 2.80
C MET A 25 3.67 -5.64 2.49
N LEU A 26 4.20 -4.73 3.29
CA LEU A 26 5.55 -4.21 3.10
C LEU A 26 6.59 -4.96 3.94
N GLY A 27 6.26 -6.19 4.33
CA GLY A 27 7.24 -7.04 5.01
C GLY A 27 7.26 -6.91 6.52
N GLY A 28 6.22 -6.33 7.10
CA GLY A 28 6.13 -6.19 8.56
C GLY A 28 6.80 -4.94 9.09
N ILE A 29 6.75 -3.86 8.34
CA ILE A 29 7.29 -2.58 8.83
C ILE A 29 6.42 -2.04 9.96
N SER A 30 6.98 -1.15 10.76
CA SER A 30 6.22 -0.54 11.86
C SER A 30 5.21 0.47 11.33
N PRO A 31 4.12 0.72 12.07
CA PRO A 31 3.17 1.75 11.66
C PRO A 31 3.82 3.12 11.50
N LYS A 32 4.81 3.43 12.33
CA LYS A 32 5.53 4.70 12.22
C LYS A 32 6.19 4.85 10.85
N THR A 33 6.83 3.77 10.38
CA THR A 33 7.46 3.77 9.06
C THR A 33 6.42 3.88 7.96
N ALA A 34 5.29 3.19 8.11
CA ALA A 34 4.21 3.25 7.13
C ALA A 34 3.67 4.67 7.02
N TYR A 35 3.42 5.33 8.15
CA TYR A 35 2.94 6.71 8.12
C TYR A 35 3.93 7.64 7.45
N ARG A 36 5.22 7.41 7.68
CA ARG A 36 6.24 8.23 7.03
C ARG A 36 6.19 8.10 5.51
N LEU A 37 6.05 6.87 5.02
CA LEU A 37 5.94 6.65 3.58
C LEU A 37 4.75 7.40 2.99
N LEU A 38 3.63 7.42 3.69
CA LEU A 38 2.45 8.13 3.23
C LEU A 38 2.67 9.65 3.29
N GLU A 39 3.24 10.14 4.38
CA GLU A 39 3.48 11.57 4.54
C GLU A 39 4.50 12.11 3.54
N ASP A 40 5.49 11.31 3.19
CA ASP A 40 6.50 11.70 2.21
C ASP A 40 5.99 11.61 0.78
N GLY A 41 4.81 11.05 0.59
CA GLY A 41 4.22 10.95 -0.74
C GLY A 41 4.78 9.80 -1.56
N ASP A 42 5.49 8.86 -0.93
CA ASP A 42 6.04 7.72 -1.63
C ASP A 42 4.95 6.76 -2.11
N ILE A 43 3.85 6.70 -1.39
CA ILE A 43 2.72 5.85 -1.71
C ILE A 43 1.45 6.70 -1.69
N ARG A 44 0.71 6.68 -2.79
CA ARG A 44 -0.54 7.42 -2.87
C ARG A 44 -1.59 6.83 -1.94
N HIS A 45 -2.38 7.71 -1.35
CA HIS A 45 -3.38 7.29 -0.39
C HIS A 45 -4.43 8.38 -0.23
N LEU A 46 -5.51 8.03 0.45
CA LEU A 46 -6.56 8.98 0.84
C LEU A 46 -6.68 8.96 2.35
N LYS A 47 -6.93 10.12 2.91
CA LYS A 47 -7.21 10.22 4.34
C LYS A 47 -8.65 10.67 4.51
N ILE A 48 -9.45 9.83 5.13
CA ILE A 48 -10.86 10.13 5.39
C ILE A 48 -11.05 10.21 6.90
N GLY A 49 -11.27 11.44 7.40
CA GLY A 49 -11.28 11.65 8.83
C GLY A 49 -9.92 11.33 9.42
N LYS A 50 -9.87 10.36 10.32
CA LYS A 50 -8.62 9.93 10.95
C LYS A 50 -8.10 8.63 10.33
N SER A 51 -8.79 8.12 9.32
CA SER A 51 -8.44 6.83 8.72
C SER A 51 -7.71 7.02 7.41
N PHE A 52 -6.62 6.26 7.25
CA PHE A 52 -5.91 6.21 5.98
C PHE A 52 -6.47 5.09 5.13
N LYS A 53 -6.71 5.39 3.87
CA LYS A 53 -7.20 4.42 2.90
C LYS A 53 -6.18 4.34 1.78
N ILE A 54 -5.51 3.21 1.68
CA ILE A 54 -4.41 3.04 0.75
C ILE A 54 -4.82 2.05 -0.34
N PRO A 55 -4.91 2.50 -1.60
CA PRO A 55 -5.19 1.56 -2.69
C PRO A 55 -4.10 0.52 -2.77
N LYS A 56 -4.48 -0.73 -2.79
CA LYS A 56 -3.54 -1.84 -2.85
C LYS A 56 -2.58 -1.70 -4.03
N VAL A 57 -3.08 -1.25 -5.16
CA VAL A 57 -2.28 -1.10 -6.36
C VAL A 57 -1.13 -0.11 -6.15
N CYS A 58 -1.34 0.90 -5.33
CA CYS A 58 -0.28 1.89 -5.07
C CYS A 58 0.88 1.27 -4.30
N ILE A 59 0.57 0.36 -3.38
CA ILE A 59 1.60 -0.36 -2.64
C ILE A 59 2.35 -1.29 -3.57
N ILE A 60 1.63 -1.96 -4.44
CA ILE A 60 2.23 -2.88 -5.41
C ILE A 60 3.18 -2.12 -6.34
N GLU A 61 2.74 -0.97 -6.84
CA GLU A 61 3.57 -0.15 -7.71
C GLU A 61 4.83 0.30 -7.02
N TYR A 62 4.72 0.66 -5.75
CA TYR A 62 5.88 1.06 -4.96
C TYR A 62 6.88 -0.09 -4.85
N LEU A 63 6.39 -1.29 -4.55
CA LEU A 63 7.23 -2.47 -4.41
C LEU A 63 7.90 -2.86 -5.72
N LEU A 64 7.21 -2.67 -6.83
CA LEU A 64 7.74 -3.01 -8.14
C LEU A 64 8.55 -1.87 -8.76
N GLY A 65 8.58 -0.72 -8.11
CA GLY A 65 9.29 0.43 -8.64
C GLY A 65 8.63 1.06 -9.85
N GLU A 66 7.32 0.95 -9.96
CA GLU A 66 6.56 1.43 -11.12
C GLU A 66 5.70 2.64 -10.80
N TYR A 67 6.18 3.54 -9.99
CA TYR A 67 5.41 4.74 -9.60
C TYR A 67 5.87 5.99 -10.34
#